data_cab15b54170c60ed284e78970161c9f0
#
_entry.id   cab15b54170c60ed284e78970161c9f0
#
_cell.length_a   1.000
_cell.length_b   1.000
_cell.length_c   1.000
_cell.angle_alpha   90.00
_cell.angle_beta   90.00
_cell.angle_gamma   90.00
#
_symmetry.space_group_name_H-M   'P 1'
#
loop_
_entity.id
_entity.type
_entity.pdbx_description
1 polymer ?
#
loop_
_entity_poly.entity_id
_entity_poly.type
_entity_poly.pdbx_seq_one_letter_code
_entity_poly.pdbx_strand_id
1 'polypeptide(L)'
;MNETIQVNSDACLQQVLDAAPEGACIRLPAGEWREKVTIRTPGITIIGAGADSTRIVFDDYAQKIHADGREYNTFRTFTVAVTADHVTMRDLSIINDSLHPELKGQEVALSVYGDDFVMEDCTLTSTQDTLFVGPLPADLCERYVTLLPAELRQDRPLRQRFTNCLIEGTVDFIFGCGEALFERCEIRSLCDARGTGYCAAPAHALSQQKGFLFRECRFTQEAGVGAGTIYLARPWRDYGLAEFENCTYDVHIATVGFDKWNDTDRDKTARFYETPLSEGRVSWAKTR
;
A
#
# COMPACT_ATOMS: atom_id res chain seq x y z
N MET A 1 -3.56 5.51 -31.39
CA MET A 1 -4.43 6.10 -30.34
C MET A 1 -4.91 4.96 -29.49
N ASN A 2 -4.71 5.03 -28.18
CA ASN A 2 -5.19 3.98 -27.28
C ASN A 2 -6.72 3.97 -27.28
N GLU A 3 -7.31 2.78 -27.26
CA GLU A 3 -8.76 2.61 -27.18
C GLU A 3 -9.28 3.19 -25.85
N THR A 4 -10.36 3.96 -25.91
CA THR A 4 -11.04 4.47 -24.70
C THR A 4 -12.34 3.70 -24.49
N ILE A 5 -12.46 3.05 -23.36
CA ILE A 5 -13.63 2.28 -22.94
C ILE A 5 -14.38 3.07 -21.86
N GLN A 6 -15.63 3.45 -22.15
CA GLN A 6 -16.53 4.03 -21.16
C GLN A 6 -17.27 2.90 -20.45
N VAL A 7 -17.15 2.82 -19.13
CA VAL A 7 -17.77 1.75 -18.35
C VAL A 7 -19.15 2.21 -17.85
N ASN A 8 -20.13 1.34 -17.95
CA ASN A 8 -21.43 1.59 -17.33
C ASN A 8 -21.37 1.27 -15.82
N SER A 9 -22.11 1.99 -15.01
CA SER A 9 -22.11 1.82 -13.55
C SER A 9 -22.58 0.45 -13.04
N ASP A 10 -23.28 -0.32 -13.86
CA ASP A 10 -23.77 -1.68 -13.60
C ASP A 10 -22.87 -2.78 -14.19
N ALA A 11 -21.77 -2.40 -14.87
CA ALA A 11 -20.86 -3.38 -15.47
C ALA A 11 -20.03 -4.10 -14.40
N CYS A 12 -19.78 -5.39 -14.62
CA CYS A 12 -18.78 -6.14 -13.86
C CYS A 12 -17.38 -5.63 -14.26
N LEU A 13 -16.70 -4.98 -13.32
CA LEU A 13 -15.42 -4.33 -13.57
C LEU A 13 -14.35 -5.34 -13.98
N GLN A 14 -14.29 -6.53 -13.33
CA GLN A 14 -13.32 -7.56 -13.71
C GLN A 14 -13.50 -8.00 -15.17
N GLN A 15 -14.74 -8.15 -15.66
CA GLN A 15 -14.97 -8.52 -17.06
C GLN A 15 -14.51 -7.43 -18.04
N VAL A 16 -14.70 -6.16 -17.69
CA VAL A 16 -14.20 -5.03 -18.50
C VAL A 16 -12.68 -5.04 -18.55
N LEU A 17 -12.01 -5.25 -17.41
CA LEU A 17 -10.55 -5.30 -17.31
C LEU A 17 -9.96 -6.48 -18.11
N ASP A 18 -10.60 -7.66 -18.03
CA ASP A 18 -10.15 -8.85 -18.74
C ASP A 18 -10.34 -8.76 -20.27
N ALA A 19 -11.33 -7.98 -20.74
CA ALA A 19 -11.62 -7.75 -22.15
C ALA A 19 -10.84 -6.58 -22.75
N ALA A 20 -10.26 -5.71 -21.93
CA ALA A 20 -9.57 -4.51 -22.38
C ALA A 20 -8.25 -4.86 -23.08
N PRO A 21 -7.97 -4.28 -24.27
CA PRO A 21 -6.68 -4.47 -24.95
C PRO A 21 -5.55 -3.74 -24.21
N GLU A 22 -4.33 -4.17 -24.46
CA GLU A 22 -3.12 -3.52 -23.94
C GLU A 22 -3.12 -2.02 -24.28
N GLY A 23 -2.79 -1.20 -23.29
CA GLY A 23 -2.75 0.25 -23.41
C GLY A 23 -4.11 0.94 -23.41
N ALA A 24 -5.21 0.23 -23.18
CA ALA A 24 -6.55 0.84 -23.15
C ALA A 24 -6.69 1.88 -22.02
N CYS A 25 -7.51 2.89 -22.26
CA CYS A 25 -7.96 3.87 -21.26
C CYS A 25 -9.39 3.52 -20.81
N ILE A 26 -9.57 3.11 -19.58
CA ILE A 26 -10.85 2.72 -18.98
C ILE A 26 -11.35 3.88 -18.14
N ARG A 27 -12.53 4.42 -18.47
CA ARG A 27 -13.17 5.51 -17.73
C ARG A 27 -14.34 4.99 -16.92
N LEU A 28 -14.24 5.15 -15.62
CA LEU A 28 -15.26 4.78 -14.65
C LEU A 28 -16.09 6.03 -14.31
N PRO A 29 -17.43 5.98 -14.42
CA PRO A 29 -18.27 7.07 -13.92
C PRO A 29 -18.24 7.14 -12.39
N ALA A 30 -18.94 8.12 -11.82
CA ALA A 30 -19.26 8.12 -10.40
C ALA A 30 -20.08 6.87 -10.05
N GLY A 31 -19.72 6.19 -8.96
CA GLY A 31 -20.36 4.97 -8.52
C GLY A 31 -19.46 4.11 -7.65
N GLU A 32 -20.03 2.99 -7.17
CA GLU A 32 -19.31 2.02 -6.36
C GLU A 32 -19.33 0.66 -7.04
N TRP A 33 -18.17 0.07 -7.24
CA TRP A 33 -17.97 -1.32 -7.65
C TRP A 33 -17.57 -2.15 -6.44
N ARG A 34 -18.51 -2.95 -5.94
CA ARG A 34 -18.23 -3.88 -4.85
C ARG A 34 -17.69 -5.19 -5.43
N GLU A 35 -16.46 -5.12 -5.90
CA GLU A 35 -15.76 -6.20 -6.59
C GLU A 35 -14.30 -6.30 -6.16
N LYS A 36 -13.81 -7.53 -6.04
CA LYS A 36 -12.39 -7.84 -5.93
C LYS A 36 -11.82 -8.03 -7.34
N VAL A 37 -10.88 -7.19 -7.74
CA VAL A 37 -10.38 -7.18 -9.12
C VAL A 37 -8.88 -7.40 -9.21
N THR A 38 -8.46 -8.03 -10.31
CA THR A 38 -7.04 -8.19 -10.67
C THR A 38 -6.78 -7.63 -12.06
N ILE A 39 -5.84 -6.70 -12.16
CA ILE A 39 -5.44 -6.05 -13.43
C ILE A 39 -4.24 -6.81 -14.00
N ARG A 40 -4.48 -7.53 -15.11
CA ARG A 40 -3.50 -8.41 -15.78
C ARG A 40 -3.01 -7.89 -17.14
N THR A 41 -3.70 -6.90 -17.70
CA THR A 41 -3.38 -6.35 -19.02
C THR A 41 -2.41 -5.17 -18.87
N PRO A 42 -1.24 -5.20 -19.53
CA PRO A 42 -0.24 -4.14 -19.43
C PRO A 42 -0.72 -2.80 -20.03
N GLY A 43 -0.15 -1.72 -19.52
CA GLY A 43 -0.33 -0.37 -20.07
C GLY A 43 -1.72 0.23 -19.86
N ILE A 44 -2.62 -0.44 -19.12
CA ILE A 44 -3.97 0.08 -18.87
C ILE A 44 -3.91 1.36 -18.05
N THR A 45 -4.73 2.34 -18.45
CA THR A 45 -5.02 3.53 -17.65
C THR A 45 -6.46 3.48 -17.16
N ILE A 46 -6.67 3.55 -15.84
CA ILE A 46 -8.01 3.61 -15.22
C ILE A 46 -8.21 5.02 -14.67
N ILE A 47 -9.30 5.68 -15.08
CA ILE A 47 -9.62 7.04 -14.65
C ILE A 47 -11.05 7.06 -14.09
N GLY A 48 -11.17 7.42 -12.81
CA GLY A 48 -12.46 7.65 -12.15
C GLY A 48 -13.01 9.06 -12.41
N ALA A 49 -14.14 9.37 -11.78
CA ALA A 49 -14.77 10.69 -11.78
C ALA A 49 -14.35 11.57 -10.58
N GLY A 50 -13.37 11.12 -9.82
CA GLY A 50 -12.86 11.73 -8.59
C GLY A 50 -12.80 10.70 -7.44
N ALA A 51 -11.82 10.87 -6.53
CA ALA A 51 -11.62 9.95 -5.42
C ALA A 51 -12.86 9.81 -4.52
N ASP A 52 -13.60 10.89 -4.32
CA ASP A 52 -14.85 10.86 -3.54
C ASP A 52 -16.05 10.28 -4.30
N SER A 53 -15.92 10.11 -5.61
CA SER A 53 -17.05 9.80 -6.50
C SER A 53 -17.01 8.40 -7.10
N THR A 54 -15.80 7.89 -7.40
CA THR A 54 -15.59 6.55 -7.99
C THR A 54 -14.87 5.68 -6.99
N ARG A 55 -15.51 4.57 -6.58
CA ARG A 55 -15.02 3.72 -5.50
C ARG A 55 -14.98 2.26 -5.93
N ILE A 56 -13.86 1.57 -5.70
CA ILE A 56 -13.74 0.11 -5.80
C ILE A 56 -13.61 -0.42 -4.38
N VAL A 57 -14.55 -1.26 -3.94
CA VAL A 57 -14.69 -1.65 -2.53
C VAL A 57 -14.78 -3.15 -2.41
N PHE A 58 -14.09 -3.75 -1.44
CA PHE A 58 -14.29 -5.15 -1.05
C PHE A 58 -13.98 -5.35 0.45
N ASP A 59 -14.19 -6.59 1.00
CA ASP A 59 -14.24 -6.81 2.43
C ASP A 59 -13.51 -8.09 2.92
N ASP A 60 -12.47 -8.51 2.21
CA ASP A 60 -11.68 -9.66 2.64
C ASP A 60 -10.68 -9.30 3.75
N TYR A 61 -10.52 -10.18 4.74
CA TYR A 61 -9.54 -10.06 5.83
C TYR A 61 -8.76 -11.37 6.01
N ALA A 62 -7.58 -11.28 6.61
CA ALA A 62 -6.60 -12.38 6.62
C ALA A 62 -7.11 -13.69 7.23
N GLN A 63 -7.92 -13.61 8.28
CA GLN A 63 -8.48 -14.78 8.99
C GLN A 63 -9.78 -15.33 8.39
N LYS A 64 -10.34 -14.67 7.36
CA LYS A 64 -11.50 -15.18 6.62
C LYS A 64 -11.14 -16.52 5.97
N ILE A 65 -12.07 -17.47 5.97
CA ILE A 65 -11.85 -18.76 5.33
C ILE A 65 -12.14 -18.65 3.82
N HIS A 66 -11.13 -18.94 3.03
CA HIS A 66 -11.22 -18.98 1.58
C HIS A 66 -11.89 -20.27 1.10
N ALA A 67 -12.35 -20.29 -0.15
CA ALA A 67 -13.04 -21.46 -0.76
C ALA A 67 -12.20 -22.75 -0.78
N ASP A 68 -10.87 -22.67 -0.65
CA ASP A 68 -9.96 -23.79 -0.54
C ASP A 68 -9.85 -24.36 0.90
N GLY A 69 -10.64 -23.84 1.84
CA GLY A 69 -10.67 -24.25 3.24
C GLY A 69 -9.53 -23.72 4.11
N ARG A 70 -8.65 -22.86 3.57
CA ARG A 70 -7.56 -22.20 4.31
C ARG A 70 -7.92 -20.73 4.60
N GLU A 71 -7.26 -20.11 5.55
CA GLU A 71 -7.35 -18.67 5.74
C GLU A 71 -6.90 -17.90 4.48
N TYR A 72 -7.48 -16.73 4.26
CA TYR A 72 -7.08 -15.85 3.16
C TYR A 72 -5.60 -15.50 3.25
N ASN A 73 -5.06 -15.27 4.45
CA ASN A 73 -3.75 -14.69 4.65
C ASN A 73 -3.65 -13.28 4.02
N THR A 74 -2.68 -12.47 4.43
CA THR A 74 -2.52 -11.08 3.97
C THR A 74 -2.69 -10.91 2.46
N PHE A 75 -1.97 -11.70 1.67
CA PHE A 75 -1.82 -11.48 0.22
C PHE A 75 -3.01 -11.93 -0.63
N ARG A 76 -4.06 -12.46 -0.02
CA ARG A 76 -5.32 -12.76 -0.70
C ARG A 76 -6.45 -11.82 -0.31
N THR A 77 -6.21 -10.82 0.56
CA THR A 77 -7.24 -9.92 1.07
C THR A 77 -7.48 -8.69 0.19
N PHE A 78 -6.64 -8.41 -0.79
CA PHE A 78 -6.70 -7.21 -1.59
C PHE A 78 -8.08 -6.95 -2.21
N THR A 79 -8.46 -5.69 -2.27
CA THR A 79 -9.59 -5.24 -3.10
C THR A 79 -9.16 -5.18 -4.56
N VAL A 80 -8.01 -4.55 -4.84
CA VAL A 80 -7.42 -4.49 -6.17
C VAL A 80 -6.00 -5.07 -6.14
N ALA A 81 -5.68 -6.00 -7.06
CA ALA A 81 -4.32 -6.42 -7.36
C ALA A 81 -3.90 -5.97 -8.75
N VAL A 82 -2.72 -5.38 -8.88
CA VAL A 82 -2.11 -5.03 -10.17
C VAL A 82 -0.93 -5.95 -10.41
N THR A 83 -1.06 -6.87 -11.36
CA THR A 83 0.00 -7.83 -11.72
C THR A 83 0.68 -7.50 -13.04
N ALA A 84 0.09 -6.59 -13.82
CA ALA A 84 0.62 -6.10 -15.08
C ALA A 84 1.51 -4.87 -14.90
N ASP A 85 2.45 -4.69 -15.83
CA ASP A 85 3.34 -3.54 -15.89
C ASP A 85 2.68 -2.33 -16.56
N HIS A 86 3.22 -1.12 -16.28
CA HIS A 86 2.81 0.14 -16.90
C HIS A 86 1.34 0.51 -16.68
N VAL A 87 0.77 0.14 -15.54
CA VAL A 87 -0.61 0.48 -15.18
C VAL A 87 -0.66 1.85 -14.51
N THR A 88 -1.63 2.67 -14.93
CA THR A 88 -1.91 3.97 -14.33
C THR A 88 -3.32 4.02 -13.76
N MET A 89 -3.49 4.54 -12.54
CA MET A 89 -4.79 4.76 -11.90
C MET A 89 -4.92 6.21 -11.42
N ARG A 90 -6.07 6.83 -11.70
CA ARG A 90 -6.32 8.25 -11.34
C ARG A 90 -7.75 8.48 -10.89
N ASP A 91 -7.93 9.49 -10.02
CA ASP A 91 -9.24 10.06 -9.67
C ASP A 91 -10.23 9.01 -9.16
N LEU A 92 -9.82 8.10 -8.28
CA LEU A 92 -10.68 7.07 -7.70
C LEU A 92 -10.22 6.66 -6.30
N SER A 93 -11.10 5.94 -5.58
CA SER A 93 -10.77 5.32 -4.30
C SER A 93 -10.75 3.80 -4.41
N ILE A 94 -9.81 3.16 -3.68
CA ILE A 94 -9.76 1.71 -3.45
C ILE A 94 -9.87 1.49 -1.95
N ILE A 95 -10.86 0.71 -1.54
CA ILE A 95 -11.22 0.55 -0.13
C ILE A 95 -11.35 -0.93 0.19
N ASN A 96 -10.71 -1.37 1.27
CA ASN A 96 -11.09 -2.60 1.94
C ASN A 96 -11.87 -2.22 3.19
N ASP A 97 -13.17 -2.50 3.22
CA ASP A 97 -14.09 -2.08 4.27
C ASP A 97 -14.53 -3.25 5.17
N SER A 98 -13.65 -4.20 5.43
CA SER A 98 -13.93 -5.31 6.33
C SER A 98 -14.52 -4.82 7.67
N LEU A 99 -15.68 -5.36 8.04
CA LEU A 99 -16.44 -4.97 9.22
C LEU A 99 -16.27 -5.95 10.38
N HIS A 100 -15.15 -6.69 10.43
CA HIS A 100 -14.88 -7.69 11.46
C HIS A 100 -13.80 -7.22 12.46
N PRO A 101 -14.11 -6.24 13.34
CA PRO A 101 -13.13 -5.69 14.28
C PRO A 101 -12.60 -6.72 15.29
N GLU A 102 -13.38 -7.76 15.58
CA GLU A 102 -13.01 -8.88 16.47
C GLU A 102 -12.00 -9.84 15.82
N LEU A 103 -11.95 -9.89 14.49
CA LEU A 103 -11.04 -10.72 13.71
C LEU A 103 -9.92 -9.88 13.08
N LYS A 104 -9.39 -8.93 13.86
CA LYS A 104 -8.33 -8.02 13.43
C LYS A 104 -7.17 -8.79 12.80
N GLY A 105 -6.84 -8.40 11.59
CA GLY A 105 -5.76 -8.95 10.80
C GLY A 105 -5.45 -7.99 9.66
N GLN A 106 -4.77 -8.46 8.64
CA GLN A 106 -4.43 -7.70 7.47
C GLN A 106 -5.66 -7.59 6.54
N GLU A 107 -5.84 -6.43 5.94
CA GLU A 107 -6.98 -6.06 5.10
C GLU A 107 -6.48 -5.15 3.96
N VAL A 108 -5.86 -5.76 2.94
CA VAL A 108 -5.20 -4.98 1.89
C VAL A 108 -6.23 -4.32 0.97
N ALA A 109 -6.14 -3.02 0.75
CA ALA A 109 -6.92 -2.33 -0.27
C ALA A 109 -6.26 -2.52 -1.66
N LEU A 110 -4.97 -2.19 -1.78
CA LEU A 110 -4.25 -2.28 -3.05
C LEU A 110 -2.97 -3.13 -2.91
N SER A 111 -2.80 -4.11 -3.80
CA SER A 111 -1.55 -4.86 -3.97
C SER A 111 -0.94 -4.59 -5.34
N VAL A 112 0.30 -4.10 -5.39
CA VAL A 112 0.99 -3.79 -6.66
C VAL A 112 2.16 -4.75 -6.87
N TYR A 113 2.06 -5.59 -7.89
CA TYR A 113 3.08 -6.54 -8.35
C TYR A 113 3.61 -6.19 -9.75
N GLY A 114 3.11 -5.11 -10.36
CA GLY A 114 3.55 -4.62 -11.66
C GLY A 114 4.70 -3.61 -11.53
N ASP A 115 5.59 -3.56 -12.53
CA ASP A 115 6.60 -2.52 -12.66
C ASP A 115 6.02 -1.27 -13.34
N ASP A 116 6.62 -0.12 -13.05
CA ASP A 116 6.24 1.18 -13.62
C ASP A 116 4.76 1.53 -13.38
N PHE A 117 4.30 1.23 -12.17
CA PHE A 117 2.95 1.56 -11.72
C PHE A 117 2.87 3.04 -11.30
N VAL A 118 1.79 3.70 -11.70
CA VAL A 118 1.51 5.10 -11.35
C VAL A 118 0.11 5.24 -10.75
N MET A 119 0.00 5.93 -9.61
CA MET A 119 -1.27 6.31 -8.99
C MET A 119 -1.27 7.79 -8.67
N GLU A 120 -2.30 8.52 -9.11
CA GLU A 120 -2.40 9.97 -8.96
C GLU A 120 -3.81 10.37 -8.51
N ASP A 121 -3.87 11.34 -7.57
CA ASP A 121 -5.13 11.93 -7.08
C ASP A 121 -6.15 10.87 -6.60
N CYS A 122 -5.68 9.83 -5.92
CA CYS A 122 -6.46 8.69 -5.47
C CYS A 122 -6.50 8.59 -3.94
N THR A 123 -7.47 7.82 -3.43
CA THR A 123 -7.56 7.48 -2.01
C THR A 123 -7.43 5.95 -1.83
N LEU A 124 -6.60 5.53 -0.88
CA LEU A 124 -6.48 4.14 -0.42
C LEU A 124 -6.88 4.08 1.04
N THR A 125 -7.88 3.28 1.37
CA THR A 125 -8.40 3.16 2.74
C THR A 125 -8.54 1.71 3.16
N SER A 126 -7.96 1.38 4.29
CA SER A 126 -8.21 0.15 5.04
C SER A 126 -7.75 0.36 6.49
N THR A 127 -7.56 -0.73 7.24
CA THR A 127 -7.03 -0.67 8.60
C THR A 127 -5.56 -1.12 8.64
N GLN A 128 -5.28 -2.40 8.83
CA GLN A 128 -3.93 -2.93 8.84
C GLN A 128 -3.49 -3.38 7.45
N ASP A 129 -2.26 -3.03 7.02
CA ASP A 129 -1.68 -3.47 5.74
C ASP A 129 -2.40 -2.92 4.49
N THR A 130 -2.82 -1.65 4.46
CA THR A 130 -3.64 -1.04 3.39
C THR A 130 -3.04 -1.17 1.99
N LEU A 131 -1.74 -0.85 1.85
CA LEU A 131 -1.03 -0.82 0.57
C LEU A 131 0.18 -1.76 0.58
N PHE A 132 0.12 -2.82 -0.23
CA PHE A 132 1.28 -3.66 -0.52
C PHE A 132 2.02 -3.17 -1.76
N VAL A 133 3.33 -2.92 -1.61
CA VAL A 133 4.25 -2.47 -2.67
C VAL A 133 5.23 -3.60 -2.97
N GLY A 134 4.89 -4.41 -3.97
CA GLY A 134 5.69 -5.57 -4.38
C GLY A 134 7.09 -5.23 -4.91
N PRO A 135 7.95 -6.21 -5.05
CA PRO A 135 7.66 -7.64 -5.04
C PRO A 135 7.45 -8.21 -3.63
N LEU A 136 7.11 -9.49 -3.54
CA LEU A 136 7.17 -10.21 -2.26
C LEU A 136 8.64 -10.38 -1.83
N PRO A 137 8.93 -10.30 -0.51
CA PRO A 137 10.17 -10.84 0.03
C PRO A 137 10.41 -12.28 -0.41
N ALA A 138 11.66 -12.62 -0.77
CA ALA A 138 12.00 -13.91 -1.35
C ALA A 138 11.55 -15.11 -0.49
N ASP A 139 11.67 -15.01 0.85
CA ASP A 139 11.23 -16.03 1.78
C ASP A 139 9.70 -16.29 1.72
N LEU A 140 8.93 -15.28 1.35
CA LEU A 140 7.47 -15.41 1.18
C LEU A 140 7.10 -15.99 -0.19
N CYS A 141 7.88 -15.72 -1.23
CA CYS A 141 7.69 -16.37 -2.53
C CYS A 141 7.77 -17.89 -2.42
N GLU A 142 8.75 -18.40 -1.63
CA GLU A 142 8.89 -19.82 -1.35
C GLU A 142 7.78 -20.35 -0.44
N ARG A 143 7.52 -19.66 0.67
CA ARG A 143 6.53 -20.05 1.67
C ARG A 143 5.13 -20.19 1.09
N TYR A 144 4.74 -19.30 0.18
CA TYR A 144 3.39 -19.21 -0.35
C TYR A 144 3.21 -19.89 -1.71
N VAL A 145 4.11 -20.76 -2.13
CA VAL A 145 4.04 -21.47 -3.43
C VAL A 145 2.73 -22.25 -3.61
N THR A 146 2.13 -22.75 -2.54
CA THR A 146 0.85 -23.46 -2.58
C THR A 146 -0.36 -22.60 -2.24
N LEU A 147 -0.16 -21.35 -1.86
CA LEU A 147 -1.20 -20.42 -1.42
C LEU A 147 -1.50 -19.37 -2.47
N LEU A 148 -0.47 -18.81 -3.10
CA LEU A 148 -0.59 -17.72 -4.05
C LEU A 148 -0.28 -18.18 -5.47
N PRO A 149 -1.02 -17.68 -6.47
CA PRO A 149 -0.68 -17.90 -7.88
C PRO A 149 0.68 -17.28 -8.22
N ALA A 150 1.31 -17.75 -9.30
CA ALA A 150 2.64 -17.31 -9.70
C ALA A 150 2.71 -15.79 -9.97
N GLU A 151 1.64 -15.20 -10.49
CA GLU A 151 1.54 -13.77 -10.78
C GLU A 151 1.69 -12.88 -9.52
N LEU A 152 1.36 -13.40 -8.33
CA LEU A 152 1.53 -12.71 -7.05
C LEU A 152 2.85 -13.07 -6.33
N ARG A 153 3.70 -13.91 -6.93
CA ARG A 153 4.97 -14.39 -6.35
C ARG A 153 6.19 -13.98 -7.17
N GLN A 154 6.17 -12.75 -7.70
CA GLN A 154 7.30 -12.19 -8.43
C GLN A 154 8.36 -11.69 -7.45
N ASP A 155 9.63 -11.82 -7.83
CA ASP A 155 10.82 -11.42 -7.05
C ASP A 155 11.72 -10.40 -7.79
N ARG A 156 11.28 -9.91 -8.95
CA ARG A 156 12.00 -8.90 -9.74
C ARG A 156 11.88 -7.50 -9.12
N PRO A 157 12.84 -6.60 -9.32
CA PRO A 157 12.72 -5.21 -8.90
C PRO A 157 11.49 -4.54 -9.57
N LEU A 158 10.72 -3.80 -8.77
CA LEU A 158 9.51 -3.11 -9.20
C LEU A 158 9.57 -1.64 -8.78
N ARG A 159 9.12 -0.74 -9.65
CA ARG A 159 9.04 0.70 -9.42
C ARG A 159 7.58 1.13 -9.39
N GLN A 160 7.23 1.87 -8.36
CA GLN A 160 5.88 2.39 -8.19
C GLN A 160 5.93 3.88 -7.82
N ARG A 161 4.94 4.64 -8.28
CA ARG A 161 4.80 6.06 -7.95
C ARG A 161 3.40 6.37 -7.50
N PHE A 162 3.31 7.11 -6.40
CA PHE A 162 2.07 7.62 -5.83
C PHE A 162 2.20 9.14 -5.70
N THR A 163 1.31 9.91 -6.33
CA THR A 163 1.38 11.37 -6.34
C THR A 163 0.04 11.95 -5.90
N ASN A 164 0.05 12.90 -4.97
CA ASN A 164 -1.15 13.57 -4.42
C ASN A 164 -2.20 12.58 -3.89
N CYS A 165 -1.81 11.41 -3.42
CA CYS A 165 -2.74 10.41 -2.90
C CYS A 165 -2.99 10.59 -1.40
N LEU A 166 -4.19 10.23 -0.95
CA LEU A 166 -4.49 9.97 0.45
C LEU A 166 -4.34 8.47 0.71
N ILE A 167 -3.50 8.09 1.67
CA ILE A 167 -3.30 6.69 2.08
C ILE A 167 -3.58 6.60 3.57
N GLU A 168 -4.58 5.82 3.95
CA GLU A 168 -5.07 5.71 5.32
C GLU A 168 -4.92 4.30 5.87
N GLY A 169 -4.60 4.21 7.16
CA GLY A 169 -4.52 2.93 7.85
C GLY A 169 -4.05 3.04 9.30
N THR A 170 -3.83 1.90 9.94
CA THR A 170 -3.48 1.83 11.38
C THR A 170 -2.09 1.27 11.62
N VAL A 171 -1.83 0.04 11.18
CA VAL A 171 -0.55 -0.66 11.43
C VAL A 171 0.02 -1.18 10.12
N ASP A 172 1.30 -0.87 9.86
CA ASP A 172 2.05 -1.32 8.70
C ASP A 172 1.32 -1.04 7.37
N PHE A 173 0.58 0.07 7.33
CA PHE A 173 -0.39 0.29 6.26
C PHE A 173 0.23 0.66 4.90
N ILE A 174 1.57 0.86 4.84
CA ILE A 174 2.36 0.87 3.60
C ILE A 174 3.49 -0.14 3.78
N PHE A 175 3.45 -1.28 3.10
CA PHE A 175 4.43 -2.35 3.34
C PHE A 175 4.88 -3.05 2.05
N GLY A 176 6.05 -3.71 2.12
CA GLY A 176 6.62 -4.43 0.99
C GLY A 176 8.09 -4.11 0.74
N CYS A 177 8.58 -4.41 -0.47
CA CYS A 177 9.99 -4.22 -0.81
C CYS A 177 10.22 -3.63 -2.22
N GLY A 178 9.24 -2.93 -2.78
CA GLY A 178 9.36 -2.21 -4.04
C GLY A 178 10.13 -0.90 -3.93
N GLU A 179 10.65 -0.41 -5.05
CA GLU A 179 11.14 0.96 -5.19
C GLU A 179 9.94 1.90 -5.36
N ALA A 180 9.44 2.47 -4.26
CA ALA A 180 8.22 3.27 -4.27
C ALA A 180 8.48 4.73 -3.91
N LEU A 181 8.04 5.63 -4.80
CA LEU A 181 8.02 7.07 -4.56
C LEU A 181 6.61 7.51 -4.17
N PHE A 182 6.49 8.10 -2.99
CA PHE A 182 5.29 8.81 -2.51
C PHE A 182 5.60 10.31 -2.55
N GLU A 183 4.95 11.04 -3.42
CA GLU A 183 5.22 12.45 -3.64
C GLU A 183 3.99 13.31 -3.36
N ARG A 184 4.10 14.25 -2.43
CA ARG A 184 2.99 15.12 -1.98
C ARG A 184 1.73 14.35 -1.54
N CYS A 185 1.93 13.15 -0.98
CA CYS A 185 0.84 12.36 -0.45
C CYS A 185 0.46 12.78 0.98
N GLU A 186 -0.79 12.56 1.33
CA GLU A 186 -1.24 12.56 2.72
C GLU A 186 -1.22 11.13 3.25
N ILE A 187 -0.47 10.90 4.31
CA ILE A 187 -0.34 9.60 4.99
C ILE A 187 -1.07 9.74 6.31
N ARG A 188 -2.29 9.21 6.38
CA ARG A 188 -3.19 9.44 7.51
C ARG A 188 -3.32 8.21 8.40
N SER A 189 -2.98 8.38 9.67
CA SER A 189 -3.17 7.36 10.68
C SER A 189 -4.60 7.36 11.20
N LEU A 190 -5.25 6.19 11.17
CA LEU A 190 -6.58 5.97 11.70
C LEU A 190 -6.53 5.50 13.16
N CYS A 191 -7.65 5.67 13.88
CA CYS A 191 -7.79 5.17 15.24
C CYS A 191 -7.74 3.63 15.28
N ASP A 192 -7.00 3.09 16.24
CA ASP A 192 -6.90 1.66 16.49
C ASP A 192 -7.00 1.36 17.99
N ALA A 193 -7.69 0.28 18.34
CA ALA A 193 -7.87 -0.15 19.73
C ALA A 193 -6.54 -0.53 20.42
N ARG A 194 -5.48 -0.81 19.65
CA ARG A 194 -4.13 -1.07 20.18
C ARG A 194 -3.47 0.18 20.75
N GLY A 195 -3.96 1.39 20.40
CA GLY A 195 -3.41 2.68 20.85
C GLY A 195 -2.03 3.00 20.30
N THR A 196 -1.55 2.24 19.30
CA THR A 196 -0.27 2.45 18.61
C THR A 196 -0.39 2.02 17.16
N GLY A 197 0.45 2.57 16.27
CA GLY A 197 0.45 2.25 14.86
C GLY A 197 1.80 2.51 14.16
N TYR A 198 1.89 2.10 12.91
CA TYR A 198 3.10 2.22 12.09
C TYR A 198 2.71 2.58 10.66
N CYS A 199 3.22 3.69 10.14
CA CYS A 199 2.89 4.12 8.78
C CYS A 199 3.50 3.18 7.73
N ALA A 200 4.79 2.81 7.89
CA ALA A 200 5.48 1.99 6.91
C ALA A 200 6.19 0.76 7.51
N ALA A 201 6.18 -0.34 6.76
CA ALA A 201 6.86 -1.59 7.09
C ALA A 201 7.69 -2.10 5.90
N PRO A 202 8.85 -1.48 5.60
CA PRO A 202 9.70 -1.88 4.48
C PRO A 202 10.44 -3.19 4.72
N ALA A 203 10.59 -4.00 3.65
CA ALA A 203 11.23 -5.33 3.70
C ALA A 203 12.32 -5.52 2.64
N HIS A 204 13.02 -4.46 2.29
CA HIS A 204 14.04 -4.46 1.25
C HIS A 204 15.22 -5.39 1.58
N ALA A 205 15.82 -5.99 0.57
CA ALA A 205 17.07 -6.73 0.70
C ALA A 205 18.26 -5.76 0.78
N LEU A 206 19.41 -6.23 1.32
CA LEU A 206 20.64 -5.43 1.41
C LEU A 206 21.12 -4.92 0.04
N SER A 207 20.92 -5.71 -1.02
CA SER A 207 21.32 -5.36 -2.40
C SER A 207 20.49 -4.24 -3.02
N GLN A 208 19.28 -3.98 -2.53
CA GLN A 208 18.43 -2.91 -3.03
C GLN A 208 18.94 -1.55 -2.54
N GLN A 209 19.23 -0.64 -3.47
CA GLN A 209 19.75 0.70 -3.17
C GLN A 209 18.67 1.76 -3.03
N LYS A 210 17.44 1.45 -3.46
CA LYS A 210 16.26 2.29 -3.34
C LYS A 210 15.14 1.50 -2.66
N GLY A 211 14.29 2.20 -1.94
CA GLY A 211 13.18 1.63 -1.19
C GLY A 211 11.98 2.56 -1.21
N PHE A 212 11.35 2.74 -0.07
CA PHE A 212 10.28 3.71 0.07
C PHE A 212 10.87 5.11 0.22
N LEU A 213 10.46 6.03 -0.65
CA LEU A 213 10.80 7.44 -0.57
C LEU A 213 9.52 8.26 -0.42
N PHE A 214 9.36 8.87 0.75
CA PHE A 214 8.31 9.85 1.03
C PHE A 214 8.89 11.24 0.83
N ARG A 215 8.40 11.96 -0.18
CA ARG A 215 8.86 13.31 -0.53
C ARG A 215 7.73 14.31 -0.41
N GLU A 216 7.94 15.36 0.37
CA GLU A 216 6.95 16.42 0.57
C GLU A 216 5.58 15.90 1.04
N CYS A 217 5.57 14.75 1.75
CA CYS A 217 4.37 14.14 2.28
C CYS A 217 3.96 14.77 3.60
N ARG A 218 2.65 14.71 3.89
CA ARG A 218 2.07 15.14 5.17
C ARG A 218 1.61 13.92 5.93
N PHE A 219 2.12 13.72 7.14
CA PHE A 219 1.69 12.66 8.05
C PHE A 219 0.65 13.24 9.00
N THR A 220 -0.62 12.87 8.77
CA THR A 220 -1.79 13.39 9.48
C THR A 220 -2.48 12.30 10.28
N GLN A 221 -3.52 12.66 11.04
CA GLN A 221 -4.23 11.73 11.90
C GLN A 221 -5.74 11.92 11.83
N GLU A 222 -6.46 10.85 12.07
CA GLU A 222 -7.87 10.88 12.42
C GLU A 222 -8.07 11.44 13.83
N ALA A 223 -9.21 12.05 14.11
CA ALA A 223 -9.55 12.51 15.46
C ALA A 223 -9.59 11.31 16.43
N GLY A 224 -8.89 11.43 17.56
CA GLY A 224 -8.80 10.37 18.57
C GLY A 224 -7.49 9.58 18.56
N VAL A 225 -6.66 9.69 17.55
CA VAL A 225 -5.30 9.13 17.58
C VAL A 225 -4.46 9.89 18.61
N GLY A 226 -3.80 9.16 19.51
CA GLY A 226 -3.04 9.75 20.62
C GLY A 226 -1.75 10.45 20.16
N ALA A 227 -1.35 11.51 20.86
CA ALA A 227 -0.07 12.18 20.61
C ALA A 227 1.11 11.23 20.87
N GLY A 228 2.08 11.17 19.93
CA GLY A 228 3.30 10.38 20.08
C GLY A 228 3.11 8.86 20.04
N THR A 229 2.00 8.35 19.50
CA THR A 229 1.67 6.92 19.51
C THR A 229 1.95 6.20 18.19
N ILE A 230 2.24 6.95 17.14
CA ILE A 230 2.44 6.40 15.78
C ILE A 230 3.90 6.55 15.37
N TYR A 231 4.46 5.51 14.79
CA TYR A 231 5.82 5.49 14.24
C TYR A 231 5.79 5.66 12.72
N LEU A 232 6.77 6.39 12.17
CA LEU A 232 6.92 6.57 10.71
C LEU A 232 7.20 5.25 10.01
N ALA A 233 8.06 4.41 10.60
CA ALA A 233 8.36 3.11 10.04
C ALA A 233 8.92 2.14 11.09
N ARG A 234 8.76 0.82 10.78
CA ARG A 234 9.49 -0.27 11.42
C ARG A 234 9.95 -1.29 10.36
N PRO A 235 11.15 -1.90 10.46
CA PRO A 235 11.70 -2.75 9.41
C PRO A 235 11.06 -4.15 9.45
N TRP A 236 10.21 -4.47 8.47
CA TRP A 236 9.59 -5.81 8.34
C TRP A 236 10.62 -6.91 8.03
N ARG A 237 11.77 -6.55 7.45
CA ARG A 237 12.95 -7.40 7.30
C ARG A 237 14.21 -6.59 7.67
N ASP A 238 15.33 -7.27 7.89
CA ASP A 238 16.55 -6.72 8.48
C ASP A 238 17.08 -5.46 7.77
N TYR A 239 16.95 -5.37 6.45
CA TYR A 239 17.49 -4.28 5.64
C TYR A 239 16.40 -3.34 5.10
N GLY A 240 15.24 -3.29 5.76
CA GLY A 240 14.16 -2.37 5.37
C GLY A 240 14.71 -0.97 5.10
N LEU A 241 14.27 -0.36 3.98
CA LEU A 241 14.76 0.95 3.52
C LEU A 241 13.59 1.91 3.36
N ALA A 242 13.63 3.01 4.11
CA ALA A 242 12.66 4.10 4.00
C ALA A 242 13.38 5.45 4.15
N GLU A 243 12.98 6.41 3.34
CA GLU A 243 13.52 7.76 3.28
C GLU A 243 12.38 8.78 3.35
N PHE A 244 12.55 9.81 4.15
CA PHE A 244 11.57 10.87 4.39
C PHE A 244 12.20 12.21 4.06
N GLU A 245 11.82 12.83 2.95
CA GLU A 245 12.37 14.10 2.46
C GLU A 245 11.35 15.23 2.55
N ASN A 246 11.66 16.28 3.29
CA ASN A 246 10.81 17.47 3.43
C ASN A 246 9.36 17.17 3.83
N CYS A 247 9.17 16.14 4.67
CA CYS A 247 7.87 15.76 5.19
C CYS A 247 7.46 16.61 6.37
N THR A 248 6.15 16.69 6.61
CA THR A 248 5.57 17.33 7.80
C THR A 248 4.79 16.31 8.62
N TYR A 249 4.80 16.51 9.93
CA TYR A 249 4.27 15.54 10.89
C TYR A 249 3.34 16.22 11.90
N ASP A 250 2.15 15.68 12.08
CA ASP A 250 1.26 16.08 13.16
C ASP A 250 1.71 15.43 14.48
N VAL A 251 1.11 15.88 15.59
CA VAL A 251 1.51 15.53 16.97
C VAL A 251 1.44 14.04 17.31
N HIS A 252 0.75 13.23 16.52
CA HIS A 252 0.60 11.79 16.72
C HIS A 252 1.90 11.01 16.43
N ILE A 253 2.81 11.58 15.63
CA ILE A 253 4.08 10.91 15.33
C ILE A 253 4.98 10.92 16.56
N ALA A 254 5.42 9.73 16.96
CA ALA A 254 6.36 9.56 18.09
C ALA A 254 7.66 10.32 17.83
N THR A 255 8.15 11.04 18.82
CA THR A 255 9.40 11.83 18.73
C THR A 255 10.59 10.97 18.27
N VAL A 256 10.65 9.71 18.71
CA VAL A 256 11.67 8.75 18.28
C VAL A 256 11.60 8.36 16.80
N GLY A 257 10.46 8.56 16.16
CA GLY A 257 10.21 8.38 14.74
C GLY A 257 10.11 6.93 14.26
N PHE A 258 11.01 6.06 14.66
CA PHE A 258 11.14 4.71 14.17
C PHE A 258 11.14 3.66 15.28
N ASP A 259 10.63 2.47 15.00
CA ASP A 259 10.67 1.30 15.89
C ASP A 259 11.53 0.20 15.27
N LYS A 260 12.19 -0.62 16.09
CA LYS A 260 13.10 -1.67 15.64
C LYS A 260 12.43 -3.02 15.34
N TRP A 261 11.10 -3.09 15.40
CA TRP A 261 10.30 -4.31 15.30
C TRP A 261 10.42 -5.22 16.54
N ASN A 262 9.81 -4.78 17.64
CA ASN A 262 9.80 -5.49 18.94
C ASN A 262 11.24 -5.80 19.47
N ASP A 263 11.48 -7.02 19.91
CA ASP A 263 12.76 -7.45 20.50
C ASP A 263 13.83 -7.86 19.47
N THR A 264 13.72 -7.41 18.24
CA THR A 264 14.74 -7.70 17.21
C THR A 264 15.93 -6.73 17.30
N ASP A 265 17.03 -7.08 16.64
CA ASP A 265 18.24 -6.26 16.46
C ASP A 265 18.22 -5.46 15.15
N ARG A 266 17.05 -5.21 14.57
CA ARG A 266 16.94 -4.58 13.25
C ARG A 266 17.29 -3.11 13.24
N ASP A 267 17.37 -2.45 14.39
CA ASP A 267 18.00 -1.13 14.54
C ASP A 267 19.45 -1.08 14.04
N LYS A 268 20.15 -2.22 14.04
CA LYS A 268 21.55 -2.33 13.56
C LYS A 268 21.66 -2.41 12.03
N THR A 269 20.60 -2.80 11.35
CA THR A 269 20.61 -3.14 9.92
C THR A 269 19.63 -2.34 9.07
N ALA A 270 18.56 -1.83 9.66
CA ALA A 270 17.57 -0.98 8.99
C ALA A 270 18.23 0.29 8.42
N ARG A 271 17.71 0.75 7.28
CA ARG A 271 18.25 1.89 6.52
C ARG A 271 17.19 2.99 6.45
N PHE A 272 16.98 3.66 7.60
CA PHE A 272 15.99 4.72 7.72
C PHE A 272 16.65 6.09 7.71
N TYR A 273 16.17 6.96 6.82
CA TYR A 273 16.71 8.29 6.59
C TYR A 273 15.61 9.33 6.68
N GLU A 274 15.96 10.50 7.23
CA GLU A 274 15.07 11.66 7.27
C GLU A 274 15.85 12.92 6.94
N THR A 275 15.34 13.76 6.07
CA THR A 275 16.00 15.01 5.64
C THR A 275 14.97 16.13 5.58
N PRO A 276 15.06 17.18 6.43
CA PRO A 276 15.98 17.29 7.56
C PRO A 276 15.66 16.30 8.68
N LEU A 277 16.67 15.84 9.42
CA LEU A 277 16.45 14.94 10.57
C LEU A 277 15.79 15.72 11.72
N SER A 278 14.63 15.25 12.16
CA SER A 278 13.90 15.87 13.27
C SER A 278 14.60 15.59 14.60
N GLU A 279 14.46 16.53 15.53
CA GLU A 279 15.02 16.38 16.89
C GLU A 279 14.37 15.21 17.63
N GLY A 280 15.18 14.49 18.43
CA GLY A 280 14.72 13.38 19.27
C GLY A 280 14.53 12.04 18.56
N ARG A 281 14.87 11.93 17.26
CA ARG A 281 14.85 10.65 16.55
C ARG A 281 15.80 9.63 17.19
N VAL A 282 15.49 8.35 16.99
CA VAL A 282 16.38 7.25 17.41
C VAL A 282 17.79 7.44 16.87
N SER A 283 18.81 7.02 17.63
CA SER A 283 20.22 7.23 17.27
C SER A 283 20.69 6.51 16.00
N TRP A 284 19.94 5.53 15.52
CA TRP A 284 20.23 4.80 14.30
C TRP A 284 19.52 5.37 13.04
N ALA A 285 18.63 6.37 13.21
CA ALA A 285 18.14 7.18 12.09
C ALA A 285 19.28 8.04 11.51
N LYS A 286 19.28 8.23 10.20
CA LYS A 286 20.34 8.91 9.47
C LYS A 286 19.81 10.06 8.62
N THR A 287 20.67 10.98 8.26
CA THR A 287 20.41 11.98 7.20
C THR A 287 21.13 11.52 5.92
N ARG A 288 20.50 11.75 4.78
CA ARG A 288 21.14 11.62 3.45
C ARG A 288 21.55 12.96 2.89
#